data_5ce0d3a512d96dece1b790ace904d323
#
_entry.id   5ce0d3a512d96dece1b790ace904d323
#
_cell.length_a   1.000
_cell.length_b   1.000
_cell.length_c   1.000
_cell.angle_alpha   90.00
_cell.angle_beta   90.00
_cell.angle_gamma   90.00
#
_symmetry.space_group_name_H-M   'P 1'
#
loop_
_entity.id
_entity.type
_entity.pdbx_description
1 polymer ?
#
loop_
_entity_poly.entity_id
_entity_poly.type
_entity_poly.pdbx_seq_one_letter_code
_entity_poly.pdbx_strand_id
1 'polypeptide(L)' 'MKKIIQVRIYKGDKYYIAECMDLSVVSQGKNLDEASENIKDAILLHLEGEDLEELGISQDFTILINYELEPIYAKA' A
#
# COMPACT_ATOMS: atom_id res chain seq x y z
N MET A 1 17.73 -0.29 8.80
CA MET A 1 16.47 0.46 8.67
C MET A 1 15.71 0.02 7.43
N LYS A 2 14.42 -0.02 7.52
CA LYS A 2 13.58 -0.43 6.41
C LYS A 2 13.55 0.65 5.35
N LYS A 3 13.90 0.29 4.13
CA LYS A 3 13.92 1.21 3.00
C LYS A 3 12.75 1.02 2.06
N ILE A 4 12.01 -0.06 2.21
CA ILE A 4 10.85 -0.37 1.37
C ILE A 4 9.65 -0.60 2.26
N ILE A 5 8.59 0.15 2.01
CA ILE A 5 7.31 -0.07 2.65
C ILE A 5 6.43 -0.75 1.61
N GLN A 6 5.95 -1.93 1.94
CA GLN A 6 5.19 -2.73 1.00
C GLN A 6 3.70 -2.53 1.14
N VAL A 7 3.06 -2.42 0.00
CA VAL A 7 1.61 -2.27 -0.10
C VAL A 7 1.09 -3.37 -1.01
N ARG A 8 -0.03 -3.98 -0.65
CA ARG A 8 -0.72 -4.88 -1.55
C ARG A 8 -2.03 -4.23 -1.98
N ILE A 9 -2.35 -4.37 -3.27
CA ILE A 9 -3.62 -3.92 -3.81
C ILE A 9 -4.34 -5.12 -4.42
N TYR A 10 -5.59 -5.25 -4.10
CA TYR A 10 -6.42 -6.31 -4.65
C TYR A 10 -7.82 -5.79 -4.91
N LYS A 11 -8.53 -6.47 -5.78
CA LYS A 11 -9.87 -6.06 -6.14
C LYS A 11 -10.88 -6.58 -5.12
N GLY A 12 -11.59 -5.65 -4.51
CA GLY A 12 -12.74 -5.97 -3.66
C GLY A 12 -14.01 -6.02 -4.48
N ASP A 13 -15.15 -6.05 -3.80
CA ASP A 13 -16.45 -6.12 -4.49
C ASP A 13 -16.72 -4.90 -5.35
N LYS A 14 -16.46 -3.72 -4.82
CA LYS A 14 -16.75 -2.46 -5.50
C LYS A 14 -15.49 -1.63 -5.78
N TYR A 15 -14.49 -1.77 -4.94
CA TYR A 15 -13.31 -0.93 -4.99
C TYR A 15 -12.06 -1.78 -4.99
N TYR A 16 -10.98 -1.18 -5.44
CA TYR A 16 -9.66 -1.73 -5.20
C TYR A 16 -9.24 -1.37 -3.80
N ILE A 17 -8.78 -2.36 -3.06
CA ILE A 17 -8.35 -2.19 -1.67
C ILE A 17 -6.84 -2.15 -1.62
N ALA A 18 -6.30 -1.19 -0.89
CA ALA A 18 -4.86 -1.04 -0.71
C ALA A 18 -4.53 -1.17 0.77
N GLU A 19 -3.64 -2.09 1.09
CA GLU A 19 -3.22 -2.33 2.47
C GLU A 19 -1.71 -2.21 2.58
N CYS A 20 -1.27 -1.43 3.55
CA CYS A 20 0.15 -1.37 3.85
C CYS A 20 0.53 -2.58 4.70
N MET A 21 1.60 -3.27 4.30
CA MET A 21 2.06 -4.46 5.00
C MET A 21 2.84 -4.13 6.27
N ASP A 22 3.45 -2.96 6.30
CA ASP A 22 4.35 -2.57 7.38
C ASP A 22 3.73 -1.62 8.40
N LEU A 23 2.62 -0.99 8.05
CA LEU A 23 1.94 -0.02 8.88
C LEU A 23 0.45 -0.33 8.87
N SER A 24 -0.24 0.09 9.92
CA SER A 24 -1.69 -0.12 10.00
C SER A 24 -2.43 0.94 9.20
N VAL A 25 -2.25 0.91 7.88
CA VAL A 25 -2.85 1.86 6.96
C VAL A 25 -3.56 1.11 5.86
N VAL A 26 -4.82 1.46 5.62
CA VAL A 26 -5.64 0.86 4.58
C VAL A 26 -6.34 1.98 3.83
N SER A 27 -6.49 1.82 2.54
CA SER A 27 -7.22 2.77 1.71
C SER A 27 -7.92 2.03 0.58
N GLN A 28 -8.59 2.77 -0.29
CA GLN A 28 -9.30 2.17 -1.41
C GLN A 28 -9.40 3.16 -2.55
N GLY A 29 -9.79 2.68 -3.72
CA GLY A 29 -9.99 3.52 -4.89
C GLY A 29 -10.84 2.81 -5.92
N LYS A 30 -11.35 3.57 -6.87
CA LYS A 30 -12.21 3.03 -7.93
C LYS A 30 -11.41 2.27 -8.98
N ASN A 31 -10.13 2.56 -9.08
CA ASN A 31 -9.22 1.90 -10.00
C ASN A 31 -7.85 1.83 -9.35
N LEU A 32 -6.91 1.17 -10.03
CA LEU A 32 -5.56 0.98 -9.49
C LEU A 32 -4.84 2.30 -9.21
N ASP A 33 -4.95 3.24 -10.14
CA ASP A 33 -4.27 4.52 -9.99
C ASP A 33 -4.79 5.26 -8.76
N GLU A 34 -6.10 5.30 -8.59
CA GLU A 34 -6.70 5.97 -7.45
C GLU A 34 -6.33 5.29 -6.14
N ALA A 35 -6.39 3.96 -6.11
CA ALA A 35 -6.02 3.22 -4.92
C ALA A 35 -4.55 3.45 -4.55
N SER A 36 -3.67 3.50 -5.56
CA SER A 36 -2.24 3.75 -5.35
C SER A 36 -1.99 5.14 -4.78
N GLU A 37 -2.64 6.15 -5.35
CA GLU A 37 -2.51 7.52 -4.85
C GLU A 37 -3.07 7.66 -3.44
N ASN A 38 -4.21 7.05 -3.20
CA ASN A 38 -4.86 7.15 -1.89
C ASN A 38 -4.03 6.48 -0.80
N ILE A 39 -3.46 5.30 -1.07
CA ILE A 39 -2.64 4.63 -0.06
C ILE A 39 -1.33 5.39 0.19
N LYS A 40 -0.75 5.96 -0.86
CA LYS A 40 0.44 6.79 -0.71
C LYS A 40 0.16 7.96 0.21
N ASP A 41 -0.93 8.68 -0.07
CA ASP A 41 -1.31 9.84 0.75
C ASP A 41 -1.59 9.43 2.20
N ALA A 42 -2.26 8.30 2.38
CA ALA A 42 -2.58 7.80 3.71
C ALA A 42 -1.31 7.42 4.48
N ILE A 43 -0.34 6.81 3.83
CA ILE A 43 0.94 6.47 4.46
C ILE A 43 1.69 7.74 4.87
N LEU A 44 1.77 8.71 3.96
CA LEU A 44 2.47 9.95 4.26
C LEU A 44 1.80 10.71 5.41
N LEU A 45 0.48 10.72 5.44
CA LEU A 45 -0.26 11.34 6.52
C LEU A 45 -0.02 10.59 7.84
N HIS A 46 -0.02 9.27 7.81
CA HIS A 46 0.22 8.45 8.99
C HIS A 46 1.61 8.71 9.57
N LEU A 47 2.60 8.94 8.72
CA LEU A 47 3.97 9.18 9.14
C LEU A 47 4.26 10.63 9.49
N GLU A 48 3.33 11.53 9.21
CA GLU A 48 3.51 12.95 9.49
C GLU A 48 3.67 13.17 10.98
N GLY A 49 4.74 13.85 11.36
CA GLY A 49 5.02 14.11 12.77
C GLY A 49 5.65 12.94 13.51
N GLU A 50 5.83 11.79 12.86
CA GLU A 50 6.44 10.63 13.48
C GLU A 50 7.96 10.66 13.32
N ASP A 51 8.65 10.06 14.28
CA ASP A 51 10.08 9.86 14.19
C ASP A 51 10.32 8.56 13.42
N LEU A 52 10.70 8.68 12.15
CA LEU A 52 10.91 7.49 11.31
C LEU A 52 11.99 6.58 11.86
N GLU A 53 13.01 7.15 12.48
CA GLU A 53 14.09 6.36 13.06
C GLU A 53 13.55 5.45 14.16
N GLU A 54 12.68 5.95 15.02
CA GLU A 54 12.06 5.13 16.05
C GLU A 54 11.18 4.03 15.45
N LEU A 55 10.59 4.28 14.29
CA LEU A 55 9.79 3.28 13.59
C LEU A 55 10.64 2.31 12.79
N GLY A 56 11.96 2.54 12.73
CA GLY A 56 12.85 1.68 11.95
C GLY A 56 12.72 1.89 10.46
N ILE A 57 12.27 3.05 10.02
CA ILE A 57 12.05 3.37 8.61
C ILE A 57 13.10 4.40 8.18
N SER A 58 13.71 4.14 7.02
CA SER A 58 14.67 5.07 6.43
C SER A 58 13.94 6.30 5.89
N GLN A 59 14.56 7.48 6.01
CA GLN A 59 13.94 8.70 5.50
C GLN A 59 13.80 8.70 3.97
N ASP A 60 14.59 7.89 3.30
CA ASP A 60 14.53 7.76 1.83
C ASP A 60 13.79 6.50 1.41
N PHE A 61 12.78 6.10 2.18
CA PHE A 61 12.03 4.89 1.87
C PHE A 61 11.28 5.00 0.55
N THR A 62 11.06 3.84 -0.05
CA THR A 62 10.27 3.69 -1.26
C THR A 62 9.01 2.91 -0.92
N ILE A 63 7.90 3.28 -1.52
CA ILE A 63 6.67 2.50 -1.41
C ILE A 63 6.62 1.55 -2.59
N LEU A 64 6.60 0.26 -2.32
CA LEU A 64 6.48 -0.77 -3.34
C LEU A 64 5.05 -1.29 -3.33
N ILE A 65 4.40 -1.20 -4.48
CA ILE A 65 3.01 -1.64 -4.60
C ILE A 65 2.95 -2.96 -5.33
N ASN A 66 2.34 -3.94 -4.68
CA ASN A 66 2.12 -5.27 -5.24
C ASN A 66 0.65 -5.38 -5.59
N TYR A 67 0.36 -5.59 -6.87
CA TYR A 67 -1.00 -5.77 -7.31
C TYR A 67 -1.30 -7.26 -7.45
N GLU A 68 -2.33 -7.72 -6.75
CA GLU A 68 -2.74 -9.12 -6.78
C GLU A 68 -3.83 -9.30 -7.82
N LEU A 69 -3.51 -10.08 -8.82
CA LEU A 69 -4.51 -10.48 -9.81
C LEU A 69 -5.44 -11.52 -9.21
N GLU A 70 -6.69 -11.50 -9.66
CA GLU A 70 -7.61 -12.55 -9.31
C GLU A 70 -7.07 -13.89 -9.81
N PRO A 71 -7.38 -14.97 -9.11
CA PRO A 71 -6.94 -16.28 -9.59
C PRO A 71 -7.42 -16.52 -11.01
N ILE A 72 -6.49 -16.91 -11.85
CA ILE A 72 -6.76 -17.22 -13.25
C ILE A 72 -6.68 -18.73 -13.40
N TYR A 73 -7.79 -19.32 -13.85
CA TYR A 73 -7.85 -20.75 -14.05
C TYR A 73 -7.64 -21.08 -15.51
N ALA A 74 -6.71 -21.97 -15.76
CA ALA A 74 -6.61 -22.56 -17.07
C ALA A 74 -7.70 -23.59 -17.15
N LYS A 75 -8.71 -23.33 -17.91
CA LYS A 75 -9.77 -24.28 -18.10
C LYS A 75 -9.30 -25.41 -19.01
N ALA A 76 -9.46 -26.58 -18.53
CA ALA A 76 -9.14 -27.76 -19.34
C ALA A 76 -10.16 -27.92 -20.46
#